data_0098a96caa7e841091bfe0e3ee8f502e
#
_entry.id   0098a96caa7e841091bfe0e3ee8f502e
#
_cell.length_a   1.000
_cell.length_b   1.000
_cell.length_c   1.000
_cell.angle_alpha   90.00
_cell.angle_beta   90.00
_cell.angle_gamma   90.00
#
_symmetry.space_group_name_H-M   'P 1'
#
loop_
_entity.id
_entity.type
_entity.pdbx_description
1 polymer ?
#
loop_
_entity_poly.entity_id
_entity_poly.type
_entity_poly.pdbx_seq_one_letter_code
_entity_poly.pdbx_strand_id
1 'polypeptide(L)'
;MKIENRTELKEYRIECQKKQSADCRVLVCGGTGCLASGSGKIYEKLKELTKDHTGVEVKIGEEIAHTKVMKSGCHGFCEMGPLVRIEPYNYLYIKVKLEDCEEIYNETILGGRPVERLLYKMDGVTYPSQEEIPFYAKQTRLVLKNCGHIDAEHIGGALAVGAYAGIEKALFEMTPEAVIQTIYDSNLRGRGGAGFRTGRKWQQVASQKEKIRYVVCNGDEGDPGAFMDRSIMEGDPHRMIEGMMIAAYAVQAQEGYIYVRAEYPLAIERLKTAISQAEAIGLLGDNILGTNFSFHLHINRGAGAFVCGEGSALTASIEGKRGMPRVKPPRTVEQGLWARPTVLNNVETYANVPMIVTNGADWFKGIGTPESPGTKAFALTGNVRNTGLIEVPMGITLREVIYDIGGGIQNDKKFKAVQIGGPSGGCLTEDQLDSKMDFD
;
A
#
# COMPACT_ATOMS: atom_id res chain seq x y z
N MET A 1 21.27 -13.62 6.77
CA MET A 1 21.76 -14.16 5.48
C MET A 1 21.67 -13.02 4.47
N LYS A 2 22.73 -12.71 3.78
CA LYS A 2 22.70 -11.71 2.70
C LYS A 2 22.39 -12.44 1.40
N ILE A 3 21.47 -11.92 0.61
CA ILE A 3 21.10 -12.47 -0.71
C ILE A 3 22.00 -11.82 -1.74
N GLU A 4 22.83 -12.61 -2.39
CA GLU A 4 23.89 -12.11 -3.29
C GLU A 4 23.54 -12.31 -4.77
N ASN A 5 22.50 -13.07 -5.09
CA ASN A 5 22.13 -13.35 -6.47
C ASN A 5 20.64 -13.69 -6.63
N ARG A 6 20.21 -13.75 -7.89
CA ARG A 6 18.83 -14.05 -8.29
C ARG A 6 18.31 -15.39 -7.76
N THR A 7 19.14 -16.42 -7.75
CA THR A 7 18.74 -17.77 -7.33
C THR A 7 18.41 -17.79 -5.85
N GLU A 8 19.28 -17.22 -5.02
CA GLU A 8 19.07 -17.11 -3.57
C GLU A 8 17.80 -16.33 -3.23
N LEU A 9 17.49 -15.25 -3.97
CA LEU A 9 16.24 -14.52 -3.78
C LEU A 9 15.01 -15.38 -4.07
N LYS A 10 15.04 -16.18 -5.13
CA LYS A 10 13.95 -17.10 -5.48
C LYS A 10 13.76 -18.18 -4.41
N GLU A 11 14.85 -18.79 -3.97
CA GLU A 11 14.82 -19.80 -2.91
C GLU A 11 14.28 -19.22 -1.60
N TYR A 12 14.74 -18.05 -1.22
CA TYR A 12 14.28 -17.40 0.01
C TYR A 12 12.81 -16.99 -0.05
N ARG A 13 12.30 -16.53 -1.20
CA ARG A 13 10.84 -16.32 -1.39
C ARG A 13 10.04 -17.61 -1.22
N ILE A 14 10.51 -18.72 -1.80
CA ILE A 14 9.86 -20.03 -1.67
C ILE A 14 9.85 -20.48 -0.20
N GLU A 15 10.94 -20.27 0.54
CA GLU A 15 11.00 -20.57 1.97
C GLU A 15 10.00 -19.74 2.77
N CYS A 16 9.94 -18.42 2.51
CA CYS A 16 8.97 -17.52 3.14
C CYS A 16 7.53 -17.94 2.83
N GLN A 17 7.24 -18.34 1.58
CA GLN A 17 5.93 -18.79 1.16
C GLN A 17 5.51 -20.10 1.86
N LYS A 18 6.43 -21.08 1.94
CA LYS A 18 6.19 -22.33 2.66
C LYS A 18 5.89 -22.10 4.14
N LYS A 19 6.69 -21.21 4.79
CA LYS A 19 6.46 -20.84 6.20
C LYS A 19 5.09 -20.19 6.39
N GLN A 20 4.70 -19.30 5.46
CA GLN A 20 3.42 -18.61 5.54
C GLN A 20 2.22 -19.54 5.35
N SER A 21 2.31 -20.53 4.47
CA SER A 21 1.23 -21.49 4.21
C SER A 21 1.05 -22.55 5.28
N ALA A 22 2.12 -22.85 6.04
CA ALA A 22 2.11 -23.87 7.09
C ALA A 22 1.56 -23.36 8.44
N ASP A 23 1.38 -22.05 8.60
CA ASP A 23 1.01 -21.43 9.87
C ASP A 23 -0.49 -21.09 9.94
N CYS A 24 -1.09 -21.29 11.13
CA CYS A 24 -2.31 -20.59 11.49
C CYS A 24 -1.96 -19.14 11.79
N ARG A 25 -2.45 -18.20 10.99
CA ARG A 25 -2.10 -16.79 11.08
C ARG A 25 -3.25 -15.98 11.65
N VAL A 26 -2.97 -15.28 12.75
CA VAL A 26 -3.89 -14.34 13.37
C VAL A 26 -3.42 -12.92 13.04
N LEU A 27 -4.06 -12.29 12.09
CA LEU A 27 -3.71 -10.98 11.55
C LEU A 27 -4.54 -9.89 12.24
N VAL A 28 -3.94 -9.22 13.20
CA VAL A 28 -4.58 -8.10 13.91
C VAL A 28 -4.30 -6.81 13.13
N CYS A 29 -5.33 -6.06 12.79
CA CYS A 29 -5.18 -4.80 12.07
C CYS A 29 -4.32 -3.81 12.88
N GLY A 30 -3.12 -3.53 12.36
CA GLY A 30 -2.14 -2.62 12.92
C GLY A 30 -2.12 -1.24 12.25
N GLY A 31 -3.13 -0.88 11.45
CA GLY A 31 -3.26 0.47 10.91
C GLY A 31 -3.62 1.49 12.00
N THR A 32 -3.21 2.74 11.80
CA THR A 32 -3.33 3.83 12.79
C THR A 32 -4.71 3.94 13.42
N GLY A 33 -5.81 3.80 12.66
CA GLY A 33 -7.18 3.88 13.18
C GLY A 33 -7.53 2.74 14.15
N CYS A 34 -7.17 1.50 13.82
CA CYS A 34 -7.41 0.34 14.69
C CYS A 34 -6.51 0.38 15.93
N LEU A 35 -5.26 0.85 15.81
CA LEU A 35 -4.38 1.05 16.96
C LEU A 35 -4.95 2.07 17.95
N ALA A 36 -5.49 3.18 17.45
CA ALA A 36 -6.19 4.17 18.27
C ALA A 36 -7.43 3.59 18.97
N SER A 37 -8.08 2.58 18.37
CA SER A 37 -9.23 1.85 18.93
C SER A 37 -8.85 0.64 19.80
N GLY A 38 -7.55 0.45 20.09
CA GLY A 38 -7.07 -0.55 21.04
C GLY A 38 -6.61 -1.88 20.43
N SER A 39 -6.46 -1.99 19.10
CA SER A 39 -5.99 -3.24 18.45
C SER A 39 -4.61 -3.70 18.94
N GLY A 40 -3.76 -2.79 19.39
CA GLY A 40 -2.48 -3.14 20.00
C GLY A 40 -2.63 -4.00 21.26
N LYS A 41 -3.61 -3.72 22.12
CA LYS A 41 -3.90 -4.54 23.32
C LYS A 41 -4.46 -5.91 22.93
N ILE A 42 -5.30 -5.96 21.89
CA ILE A 42 -5.83 -7.21 21.34
C ILE A 42 -4.69 -8.09 20.82
N TYR A 43 -3.75 -7.49 20.07
CA TYR A 43 -2.56 -8.18 19.59
C TYR A 43 -1.73 -8.79 20.74
N GLU A 44 -1.42 -7.99 21.78
CA GLU A 44 -0.64 -8.48 22.92
C GLU A 44 -1.39 -9.60 23.68
N LYS A 45 -2.70 -9.48 23.90
CA LYS A 45 -3.50 -10.51 24.56
C LYS A 45 -3.56 -11.83 23.76
N LEU A 46 -3.80 -11.75 22.44
CA LEU A 46 -3.81 -12.94 21.58
C LEU A 46 -2.41 -13.59 21.52
N LYS A 47 -1.35 -12.76 21.47
CA LYS A 47 0.03 -13.25 21.53
C LYS A 47 0.36 -13.93 22.85
N GLU A 48 -0.13 -13.40 23.97
CA GLU A 48 0.01 -14.02 25.29
C GLU A 48 -0.69 -15.38 25.33
N LEU A 49 -1.97 -15.44 24.89
CA LEU A 49 -2.75 -16.67 24.87
C LEU A 49 -2.15 -17.76 23.97
N THR A 50 -1.43 -17.38 22.92
CA THR A 50 -0.77 -18.30 21.99
C THR A 50 0.69 -18.61 22.36
N LYS A 51 1.30 -17.89 23.31
CA LYS A 51 2.72 -18.00 23.65
C LYS A 51 3.14 -19.35 24.23
N ASP A 52 2.29 -19.94 25.05
CA ASP A 52 2.52 -21.29 25.63
C ASP A 52 2.25 -22.40 24.59
N HIS A 53 1.79 -22.02 23.43
CA HIS A 53 1.40 -22.85 22.31
C HIS A 53 2.29 -22.63 21.07
N THR A 54 3.55 -22.24 21.23
CA THR A 54 4.59 -22.39 20.18
C THR A 54 4.75 -23.86 19.76
N GLY A 55 3.94 -24.74 20.33
CA GLY A 55 3.73 -26.13 20.04
C GLY A 55 2.27 -26.57 20.04
N VAL A 56 1.28 -25.66 20.02
CA VAL A 56 -0.10 -26.09 19.71
C VAL A 56 -0.15 -26.41 18.23
N GLU A 57 -0.06 -27.69 18.02
CA GLU A 57 -0.40 -28.38 16.80
C GLU A 57 -1.91 -28.17 16.55
N VAL A 58 -2.26 -27.11 15.84
CA VAL A 58 -3.60 -26.96 15.31
C VAL A 58 -3.68 -27.92 14.12
N LYS A 59 -4.43 -29.01 14.25
CA LYS A 59 -4.70 -29.90 13.13
C LYS A 59 -5.57 -29.15 12.11
N ILE A 60 -4.97 -28.77 11.01
CA ILE A 60 -5.68 -28.30 9.82
C ILE A 60 -5.69 -29.49 8.85
N GLY A 61 -6.78 -30.26 8.86
CA GLY A 61 -6.81 -31.56 8.20
C GLY A 61 -5.87 -32.55 8.88
N GLU A 62 -4.87 -33.07 8.15
CA GLU A 62 -3.86 -34.01 8.67
C GLU A 62 -2.51 -33.33 9.01
N GLU A 63 -2.36 -32.01 8.76
CA GLU A 63 -1.11 -31.28 8.96
C GLU A 63 -1.10 -30.47 10.26
N ILE A 64 0.08 -30.37 10.86
CA ILE A 64 0.36 -29.60 12.08
C ILE A 64 0.76 -28.17 11.67
N ALA A 65 -0.02 -27.18 12.07
CA ALA A 65 0.28 -25.79 11.82
C ALA A 65 0.68 -25.05 13.13
N HIS A 66 1.65 -24.16 13.02
CA HIS A 66 2.02 -23.27 14.13
C HIS A 66 1.16 -22.01 14.10
N THR A 67 0.68 -21.58 15.28
CA THR A 67 -0.07 -20.32 15.38
C THR A 67 0.87 -19.13 15.48
N LYS A 68 0.66 -18.13 14.60
CA LYS A 68 1.39 -16.86 14.63
C LYS A 68 0.43 -15.69 14.70
N VAL A 69 0.61 -14.84 15.73
CA VAL A 69 -0.11 -13.59 15.84
C VAL A 69 0.76 -12.46 15.27
N MET A 70 0.23 -11.72 14.32
CA MET A 70 0.95 -10.70 13.55
C MET A 70 0.16 -9.39 13.52
N LYS A 71 0.89 -8.29 13.34
CA LYS A 71 0.28 -6.99 13.01
C LYS A 71 0.27 -6.83 11.50
N SER A 72 -0.91 -6.82 10.92
CA SER A 72 -1.10 -6.51 9.50
C SER A 72 -1.17 -5.01 9.26
N GLY A 73 -1.13 -4.59 7.99
CA GLY A 73 -1.54 -3.26 7.58
C GLY A 73 -3.04 -3.00 7.75
N CYS A 74 -3.48 -1.81 7.39
CA CYS A 74 -4.90 -1.45 7.44
C CYS A 74 -5.72 -2.33 6.48
N HIS A 75 -6.74 -3.02 6.99
CA HIS A 75 -7.65 -3.81 6.16
C HIS A 75 -8.57 -2.93 5.28
N GLY A 76 -8.71 -1.65 5.62
CA GLY A 76 -9.53 -0.69 4.87
C GLY A 76 -10.92 -0.46 5.44
N PHE A 77 -11.48 -1.37 6.25
CA PHE A 77 -12.83 -1.25 6.80
C PHE A 77 -12.80 -0.57 8.19
N CYS A 78 -12.37 0.69 8.20
CA CYS A 78 -12.00 1.39 9.44
C CYS A 78 -13.16 1.56 10.43
N GLU A 79 -14.39 1.74 9.95
CA GLU A 79 -15.58 1.85 10.82
C GLU A 79 -15.89 0.56 11.60
N MET A 80 -15.47 -0.57 11.07
CA MET A 80 -15.65 -1.89 11.67
C MET A 80 -14.46 -2.33 12.52
N GLY A 81 -13.45 -1.48 12.70
CA GLY A 81 -12.28 -1.78 13.54
C GLY A 81 -12.61 -1.79 15.04
N PRO A 82 -11.77 -2.42 15.86
CA PRO A 82 -10.61 -3.26 15.51
C PRO A 82 -10.96 -4.55 14.75
N LEU A 83 -10.11 -4.89 13.76
CA LEU A 83 -10.31 -6.06 12.90
C LEU A 83 -9.29 -7.14 13.23
N VAL A 84 -9.74 -8.40 13.24
CA VAL A 84 -8.89 -9.59 13.37
C VAL A 84 -9.25 -10.58 12.28
N ARG A 85 -8.29 -10.96 11.45
CA ARG A 85 -8.43 -11.98 10.42
C ARG A 85 -7.70 -13.25 10.85
N ILE A 86 -8.31 -14.42 10.64
CA ILE A 86 -7.73 -15.70 11.01
C ILE A 86 -7.66 -16.63 9.79
N GLU A 87 -6.44 -16.95 9.41
CA GLU A 87 -6.11 -17.92 8.36
C GLU A 87 -5.76 -19.28 8.97
N PRO A 88 -6.11 -20.42 8.36
CA PRO A 88 -6.65 -20.56 7.00
C PRO A 88 -8.18 -20.50 6.92
N TYR A 89 -8.90 -20.27 8.02
CA TYR A 89 -10.36 -20.24 8.04
C TYR A 89 -10.97 -19.07 7.28
N ASN A 90 -10.15 -18.07 6.96
CA ASN A 90 -10.56 -16.83 6.26
C ASN A 90 -11.63 -16.01 7.01
N TYR A 91 -11.75 -16.20 8.34
CA TYR A 91 -12.70 -15.42 9.13
C TYR A 91 -12.20 -13.99 9.34
N LEU A 92 -13.08 -13.01 9.14
CA LEU A 92 -12.84 -11.61 9.49
C LEU A 92 -13.77 -11.18 10.63
N TYR A 93 -13.18 -10.95 11.79
CA TYR A 93 -13.88 -10.44 12.97
C TYR A 93 -13.82 -8.92 13.01
N ILE A 94 -14.96 -8.30 13.32
CA ILE A 94 -15.15 -6.86 13.38
C ILE A 94 -15.40 -6.40 14.82
N LYS A 95 -15.07 -5.11 15.12
CA LYS A 95 -15.32 -4.47 16.40
C LYS A 95 -14.83 -5.31 17.59
N VAL A 96 -13.73 -6.01 17.40
CA VAL A 96 -13.14 -6.91 18.39
C VAL A 96 -12.69 -6.11 19.61
N LYS A 97 -13.01 -6.61 20.78
CA LYS A 97 -12.61 -6.05 22.07
C LYS A 97 -11.63 -6.98 22.78
N LEU A 98 -10.99 -6.46 23.82
CA LEU A 98 -10.03 -7.24 24.62
C LEU A 98 -10.67 -8.48 25.25
N GLU A 99 -11.91 -8.37 25.70
CA GLU A 99 -12.72 -9.44 26.30
C GLU A 99 -13.05 -10.57 25.33
N ASP A 100 -13.03 -10.31 24.00
CA ASP A 100 -13.32 -11.31 22.97
C ASP A 100 -12.13 -12.24 22.69
N CYS A 101 -10.92 -11.89 23.14
CA CYS A 101 -9.70 -12.62 22.77
C CYS A 101 -9.71 -14.07 23.26
N GLU A 102 -10.24 -14.35 24.45
CA GLU A 102 -10.31 -15.70 24.97
C GLU A 102 -11.32 -16.57 24.21
N GLU A 103 -12.45 -16.01 23.80
CA GLU A 103 -13.43 -16.70 22.97
C GLU A 103 -12.88 -16.97 21.57
N ILE A 104 -12.21 -15.98 20.94
CA ILE A 104 -11.52 -16.16 19.65
C ILE A 104 -10.47 -17.27 19.75
N TYR A 105 -9.69 -17.29 20.83
CA TYR A 105 -8.69 -18.31 21.06
C TYR A 105 -9.31 -19.70 21.17
N ASN A 106 -10.31 -19.90 22.04
CA ASN A 106 -10.92 -21.20 22.28
C ASN A 106 -11.75 -21.70 21.10
N GLU A 107 -12.63 -20.84 20.53
CA GLU A 107 -13.54 -21.26 19.48
C GLU A 107 -12.85 -21.36 18.12
N THR A 108 -12.04 -20.36 17.76
CA THR A 108 -11.48 -20.31 16.41
C THR A 108 -10.08 -20.88 16.33
N ILE A 109 -9.14 -20.41 17.15
CA ILE A 109 -7.75 -20.85 17.03
C ILE A 109 -7.61 -22.32 17.39
N LEU A 110 -8.23 -22.76 18.49
CA LEU A 110 -8.20 -24.15 18.93
C LEU A 110 -9.30 -25.01 18.29
N GLY A 111 -10.50 -24.46 18.15
CA GLY A 111 -11.71 -25.21 17.75
C GLY A 111 -12.05 -25.13 16.26
N GLY A 112 -11.44 -24.24 15.48
CA GLY A 112 -11.72 -24.04 14.06
C GLY A 112 -13.12 -23.49 13.75
N ARG A 113 -13.90 -23.11 14.77
CA ARG A 113 -15.27 -22.60 14.62
C ARG A 113 -15.31 -21.08 14.64
N PRO A 114 -16.20 -20.45 13.88
CA PRO A 114 -16.34 -18.99 13.91
C PRO A 114 -17.01 -18.52 15.20
N VAL A 115 -16.59 -17.35 15.69
CA VAL A 115 -17.33 -16.58 16.71
C VAL A 115 -18.39 -15.75 16.00
N GLU A 116 -19.59 -16.31 15.84
CA GLU A 116 -20.69 -15.79 15.01
C GLU A 116 -21.08 -14.33 15.31
N ARG A 117 -20.97 -13.89 16.58
CA ARG A 117 -21.32 -12.51 16.97
C ARG A 117 -20.33 -11.46 16.49
N LEU A 118 -19.11 -11.86 16.18
CA LEU A 118 -18.04 -10.99 15.70
C LEU A 118 -17.96 -10.91 14.16
N LEU A 119 -18.77 -11.72 13.46
CA LEU A 119 -18.84 -11.67 12.00
C LEU A 119 -19.66 -10.45 11.53
N TYR A 120 -19.29 -9.93 10.35
CA TYR A 120 -20.04 -8.83 9.74
C TYR A 120 -21.42 -9.30 9.30
N LYS A 121 -22.43 -8.47 9.60
CA LYS A 121 -23.83 -8.75 9.23
C LYS A 121 -24.43 -7.55 8.53
N MET A 122 -25.13 -7.80 7.42
CA MET A 122 -25.86 -6.78 6.68
C MET A 122 -27.15 -7.38 6.11
N ASP A 123 -28.26 -6.70 6.29
CA ASP A 123 -29.60 -7.08 5.79
C ASP A 123 -29.98 -8.56 6.10
N GLY A 124 -29.63 -9.01 7.32
CA GLY A 124 -29.92 -10.38 7.80
C GLY A 124 -28.94 -11.45 7.30
N VAL A 125 -27.97 -11.13 6.47
CA VAL A 125 -26.94 -12.03 5.98
C VAL A 125 -25.67 -11.88 6.83
N THR A 126 -25.07 -13.02 7.22
CA THR A 126 -23.77 -13.08 7.91
C THR A 126 -22.67 -13.39 6.91
N TYR A 127 -21.58 -12.64 6.95
CA TYR A 127 -20.43 -12.77 6.05
C TYR A 127 -19.21 -13.21 6.86
N PRO A 128 -18.79 -14.47 6.78
CA PRO A 128 -17.65 -14.96 7.54
C PRO A 128 -16.31 -14.48 6.99
N SER A 129 -16.16 -14.39 5.68
CA SER A 129 -14.90 -14.02 5.04
C SER A 129 -14.89 -12.59 4.54
N GLN A 130 -13.69 -12.00 4.51
CA GLN A 130 -13.48 -10.63 4.03
C GLN A 130 -13.96 -10.44 2.58
N GLU A 131 -13.69 -11.44 1.74
CA GLU A 131 -13.97 -11.39 0.30
C GLU A 131 -15.47 -11.41 -0.01
N GLU A 132 -16.29 -11.97 0.89
CA GLU A 132 -17.75 -12.03 0.74
C GLU A 132 -18.45 -10.75 1.18
N ILE A 133 -17.83 -9.96 2.05
CA ILE A 133 -18.42 -8.70 2.52
C ILE A 133 -18.60 -7.74 1.34
N PRO A 134 -19.81 -7.20 1.09
CA PRO A 134 -20.10 -6.33 -0.06
C PRO A 134 -19.13 -5.16 -0.20
N PHE A 135 -18.69 -4.58 0.91
CA PHE A 135 -17.67 -3.53 0.94
C PHE A 135 -16.37 -3.94 0.23
N TYR A 136 -15.93 -5.20 0.36
CA TYR A 136 -14.72 -5.70 -0.30
C TYR A 136 -15.00 -6.34 -1.66
N ALA A 137 -16.07 -7.08 -1.80
CA ALA A 137 -16.39 -7.86 -3.00
C ALA A 137 -16.51 -7.01 -4.28
N LYS A 138 -16.84 -5.73 -4.13
CA LYS A 138 -16.96 -4.76 -5.23
C LYS A 138 -15.67 -3.99 -5.53
N GLN A 139 -14.61 -4.20 -4.75
CA GLN A 139 -13.31 -3.56 -4.95
C GLN A 139 -12.41 -4.39 -5.86
N THR A 140 -11.49 -3.71 -6.55
CA THR A 140 -10.34 -4.33 -7.24
C THR A 140 -9.07 -3.83 -6.57
N ARG A 141 -8.55 -4.62 -5.65
CA ARG A 141 -7.39 -4.21 -4.84
C ARG A 141 -6.10 -4.70 -5.49
N LEU A 142 -5.31 -3.79 -6.02
CA LEU A 142 -3.98 -4.02 -6.57
C LEU A 142 -2.90 -3.55 -5.60
N VAL A 143 -2.84 -2.26 -5.32
CA VAL A 143 -1.84 -1.70 -4.38
C VAL A 143 -2.16 -2.01 -2.94
N LEU A 144 -3.44 -2.15 -2.59
CA LEU A 144 -3.91 -2.52 -1.25
C LEU A 144 -4.08 -4.04 -1.08
N LYS A 145 -3.75 -4.85 -2.08
CA LYS A 145 -3.97 -6.31 -2.06
C LYS A 145 -3.38 -6.99 -0.83
N ASN A 146 -2.20 -6.59 -0.41
CA ASN A 146 -1.49 -7.20 0.71
C ASN A 146 -1.86 -6.58 2.07
N CYS A 147 -2.49 -5.39 2.07
CA CYS A 147 -2.91 -4.72 3.29
C CYS A 147 -3.99 -5.55 4.00
N GLY A 148 -3.71 -5.96 5.23
CA GLY A 148 -4.55 -6.87 6.01
C GLY A 148 -4.24 -8.37 5.83
N HIS A 149 -3.36 -8.76 4.91
CA HIS A 149 -3.06 -10.15 4.55
C HIS A 149 -1.65 -10.61 4.87
N ILE A 150 -0.72 -9.69 5.10
CA ILE A 150 0.68 -9.99 5.42
C ILE A 150 1.08 -9.36 6.75
N ASP A 151 2.16 -9.89 7.33
CA ASP A 151 2.88 -9.22 8.42
C ASP A 151 3.53 -7.95 7.88
N ALA A 152 3.07 -6.80 8.37
CA ALA A 152 3.57 -5.50 7.92
C ALA A 152 4.89 -5.09 8.62
N GLU A 153 5.33 -5.85 9.62
CA GLU A 153 6.56 -5.58 10.38
C GLU A 153 7.75 -6.44 9.92
N HIS A 154 7.50 -7.44 9.04
CA HIS A 154 8.54 -8.38 8.67
C HIS A 154 8.60 -8.59 7.15
N ILE A 155 9.80 -8.41 6.57
CA ILE A 155 10.06 -8.56 5.13
C ILE A 155 9.67 -9.94 4.58
N GLY A 156 9.73 -10.99 5.41
CA GLY A 156 9.30 -12.34 5.03
C GLY A 156 7.84 -12.42 4.59
N GLY A 157 6.96 -11.62 5.19
CA GLY A 157 5.56 -11.50 4.77
C GLY A 157 5.41 -10.93 3.35
N ALA A 158 6.17 -9.89 3.03
CA ALA A 158 6.20 -9.31 1.69
C ALA A 158 6.83 -10.26 0.66
N LEU A 159 7.94 -10.93 1.00
CA LEU A 159 8.61 -11.89 0.13
C LEU A 159 7.73 -13.11 -0.18
N ALA A 160 6.96 -13.58 0.79
CA ALA A 160 6.03 -14.69 0.60
C ALA A 160 4.94 -14.42 -0.45
N VAL A 161 4.57 -13.15 -0.64
CA VAL A 161 3.59 -12.71 -1.66
C VAL A 161 4.24 -12.16 -2.93
N GLY A 162 5.56 -12.37 -3.10
CA GLY A 162 6.29 -12.07 -4.33
C GLY A 162 6.93 -10.68 -4.41
N ALA A 163 7.13 -9.99 -3.29
CA ALA A 163 7.86 -8.72 -3.29
C ALA A 163 9.27 -8.89 -3.90
N TYR A 164 9.77 -7.80 -4.49
CA TYR A 164 11.04 -7.71 -5.21
C TYR A 164 11.15 -8.57 -6.49
N ALA A 165 10.04 -9.13 -7.00
CA ALA A 165 10.03 -9.82 -8.28
C ALA A 165 10.14 -8.86 -9.47
N GLY A 166 9.61 -7.66 -9.34
CA GLY A 166 9.68 -6.63 -10.38
C GLY A 166 11.10 -6.09 -10.55
N ILE A 167 11.80 -5.77 -9.45
CA ILE A 167 13.20 -5.35 -9.54
C ILE A 167 14.12 -6.48 -9.99
N GLU A 168 13.88 -7.73 -9.55
CA GLU A 168 14.58 -8.89 -10.06
C GLU A 168 14.47 -8.98 -11.58
N LYS A 169 13.25 -8.90 -12.12
CA LYS A 169 13.01 -8.92 -13.57
C LYS A 169 13.69 -7.74 -14.28
N ALA A 170 13.60 -6.54 -13.71
CA ALA A 170 14.24 -5.35 -14.27
C ALA A 170 15.76 -5.51 -14.39
N LEU A 171 16.42 -5.99 -13.32
CA LEU A 171 17.87 -6.12 -13.28
C LEU A 171 18.44 -7.21 -14.21
N PHE A 172 17.72 -8.32 -14.39
CA PHE A 172 18.23 -9.50 -15.10
C PHE A 172 17.64 -9.71 -16.50
N GLU A 173 16.51 -9.07 -16.82
CA GLU A 173 15.78 -9.34 -18.07
C GLU A 173 15.49 -8.07 -18.89
N MET A 174 15.75 -6.87 -18.34
CA MET A 174 15.38 -5.61 -18.98
C MET A 174 16.53 -4.62 -18.95
N THR A 175 16.62 -3.77 -19.98
CA THR A 175 17.47 -2.56 -19.90
C THR A 175 16.73 -1.41 -19.20
N PRO A 176 17.44 -0.40 -18.69
CA PRO A 176 16.81 0.79 -18.13
C PRO A 176 15.78 1.42 -19.08
N GLU A 177 16.09 1.50 -20.37
CA GLU A 177 15.20 2.04 -21.42
C GLU A 177 13.96 1.19 -21.61
N ALA A 178 14.10 -0.15 -21.55
CA ALA A 178 12.96 -1.08 -21.65
C ALA A 178 12.02 -0.95 -20.45
N VAL A 179 12.55 -0.72 -19.23
CA VAL A 179 11.74 -0.43 -18.05
C VAL A 179 10.97 0.87 -18.23
N ILE A 180 11.64 1.95 -18.66
CA ILE A 180 10.98 3.24 -18.95
C ILE A 180 9.87 3.05 -19.99
N GLN A 181 10.15 2.32 -21.07
CA GLN A 181 9.17 2.08 -22.13
C GLN A 181 7.97 1.29 -21.62
N THR A 182 8.18 0.25 -20.78
CA THR A 182 7.09 -0.52 -20.17
C THR A 182 6.18 0.38 -19.33
N ILE A 183 6.75 1.27 -18.51
CA ILE A 183 5.96 2.22 -17.71
C ILE A 183 5.28 3.27 -18.60
N TYR A 184 5.92 3.69 -19.70
CA TYR A 184 5.31 4.60 -20.66
C TYR A 184 4.10 3.97 -21.35
N ASP A 185 4.26 2.74 -21.85
CA ASP A 185 3.24 1.99 -22.57
C ASP A 185 2.07 1.58 -21.66
N SER A 186 2.31 1.40 -20.36
CA SER A 186 1.24 1.14 -19.38
C SER A 186 0.29 2.31 -19.19
N ASN A 187 0.67 3.51 -19.65
CA ASN A 187 -0.03 4.76 -19.42
C ASN A 187 -0.32 5.03 -17.93
N LEU A 188 0.53 4.54 -17.01
CA LEU A 188 0.39 4.83 -15.58
C LEU A 188 0.40 6.34 -15.35
N ARG A 189 -0.73 6.87 -14.90
CA ARG A 189 -0.86 8.28 -14.49
C ARG A 189 -0.57 8.43 -13.00
N GLY A 190 0.03 9.55 -12.60
CA GLY A 190 0.37 9.85 -11.21
C GLY A 190 -0.86 9.82 -10.30
N ARG A 191 -0.75 9.11 -9.16
CA ARG A 191 -1.85 8.90 -8.20
C ARG A 191 -1.95 9.97 -7.12
N GLY A 192 -1.07 10.98 -7.15
CA GLY A 192 -1.10 12.12 -6.22
C GLY A 192 -2.01 13.28 -6.63
N GLY A 193 -2.98 13.06 -7.51
CA GLY A 193 -4.01 14.03 -7.90
C GLY A 193 -3.83 14.64 -9.29
N ALA A 194 -2.60 14.99 -9.72
CA ALA A 194 -2.37 15.68 -11.00
C ALA A 194 -2.43 14.78 -12.25
N GLY A 195 -2.43 13.47 -12.11
CA GLY A 195 -2.58 12.53 -13.23
C GLY A 195 -1.48 12.60 -14.31
N PHE A 196 -0.31 13.15 -14.03
CA PHE A 196 0.76 13.25 -15.03
C PHE A 196 1.32 11.87 -15.39
N ARG A 197 1.57 11.59 -16.68
CA ARG A 197 2.05 10.29 -17.18
C ARG A 197 3.44 9.96 -16.61
N THR A 198 3.52 8.89 -15.83
CA THR A 198 4.72 8.49 -15.08
C THR A 198 5.89 8.16 -16.00
N GLY A 199 5.66 7.36 -17.05
CA GLY A 199 6.71 6.99 -18.01
C GLY A 199 7.31 8.20 -18.73
N ARG A 200 6.48 9.20 -19.10
CA ARG A 200 6.97 10.45 -19.69
C ARG A 200 7.90 11.22 -18.72
N LYS A 201 7.56 11.24 -17.43
CA LYS A 201 8.42 11.85 -16.43
C LYS A 201 9.78 11.17 -16.35
N TRP A 202 9.80 9.84 -16.35
CA TRP A 202 11.04 9.06 -16.30
C TRP A 202 11.89 9.26 -17.55
N GLN A 203 11.28 9.27 -18.75
CA GLN A 203 11.97 9.63 -20.00
C GLN A 203 12.63 10.99 -19.92
N GLN A 204 11.93 12.00 -19.39
CA GLN A 204 12.47 13.36 -19.24
C GLN A 204 13.69 13.41 -18.31
N VAL A 205 13.69 12.64 -17.21
CA VAL A 205 14.86 12.56 -16.32
C VAL A 205 16.00 11.79 -16.98
N ALA A 206 15.72 10.65 -17.61
CA ALA A 206 16.73 9.83 -18.29
C ALA A 206 17.41 10.58 -19.44
N SER A 207 16.71 11.48 -20.12
CA SER A 207 17.25 12.30 -21.23
C SER A 207 18.17 13.45 -20.81
N GLN A 208 18.25 13.77 -19.51
CA GLN A 208 19.14 14.83 -19.03
C GLN A 208 20.60 14.39 -19.11
N LYS A 209 21.48 15.35 -19.37
CA LYS A 209 22.92 15.11 -19.52
C LYS A 209 23.66 14.80 -18.22
N GLU A 210 23.09 15.24 -17.11
CA GLU A 210 23.65 15.04 -15.78
C GLU A 210 23.66 13.57 -15.40
N LYS A 211 24.78 13.12 -14.82
CA LYS A 211 24.97 11.74 -14.36
C LYS A 211 24.36 11.52 -12.98
N ILE A 212 24.35 12.54 -12.11
CA ILE A 212 23.75 12.48 -10.78
C ILE A 212 22.26 12.74 -10.92
N ARG A 213 21.45 11.79 -10.50
CA ARG A 213 19.99 11.85 -10.54
C ARG A 213 19.41 11.33 -9.23
N TYR A 214 18.22 11.79 -8.88
CA TYR A 214 17.55 11.39 -7.64
C TYR A 214 16.17 10.81 -7.90
N VAL A 215 15.76 9.93 -6.99
CA VAL A 215 14.39 9.40 -6.92
C VAL A 215 13.75 9.87 -5.62
N VAL A 216 12.61 10.50 -5.71
CA VAL A 216 11.90 11.06 -4.55
C VAL A 216 10.48 10.49 -4.51
N CYS A 217 10.11 9.95 -3.35
CA CYS A 217 8.74 9.54 -3.05
C CYS A 217 8.04 10.65 -2.26
N ASN A 218 6.95 11.13 -2.81
CA ASN A 218 6.09 12.11 -2.17
C ASN A 218 5.03 11.39 -1.33
N GLY A 219 5.24 11.33 -0.03
CA GLY A 219 4.31 10.87 1.00
C GLY A 219 3.73 12.01 1.84
N ASP A 220 3.76 13.25 1.32
CA ASP A 220 3.12 14.41 1.96
C ASP A 220 1.62 14.45 1.66
N GLU A 221 0.88 13.54 2.24
CA GLU A 221 -0.57 13.41 2.13
C GLU A 221 -1.27 14.38 3.08
N GLY A 222 -1.38 15.64 2.64
CA GLY A 222 -1.78 16.77 3.48
C GLY A 222 -3.29 16.99 3.62
N ASP A 223 -4.12 16.39 2.76
CA ASP A 223 -5.57 16.57 2.82
C ASP A 223 -6.17 15.95 4.09
N PRO A 224 -7.00 16.69 4.85
CA PRO A 224 -7.71 16.13 5.99
C PRO A 224 -8.60 14.95 5.61
N GLY A 225 -8.41 13.81 6.30
CA GLY A 225 -9.16 12.57 6.04
C GLY A 225 -8.56 11.68 4.94
N ALA A 226 -7.58 12.13 4.17
CA ALA A 226 -6.83 11.29 3.26
C ALA A 226 -5.82 10.41 4.02
N PHE A 227 -5.81 9.09 3.72
CA PHE A 227 -4.89 8.13 4.34
C PHE A 227 -4.56 6.94 3.41
N MET A 228 -4.67 7.13 2.10
CA MET A 228 -4.36 6.12 1.09
C MET A 228 -2.86 5.81 1.09
N ASP A 229 -2.03 6.84 0.95
CA ASP A 229 -0.57 6.73 0.94
C ASP A 229 -0.03 6.25 2.28
N ARG A 230 -0.58 6.78 3.39
CA ARG A 230 -0.28 6.31 4.74
C ARG A 230 -0.52 4.81 4.88
N SER A 231 -1.66 4.30 4.41
CA SER A 231 -2.00 2.89 4.53
C SER A 231 -1.07 1.98 3.73
N ILE A 232 -0.57 2.43 2.57
CA ILE A 232 0.44 1.70 1.79
C ILE A 232 1.77 1.66 2.56
N MET A 233 2.23 2.81 3.08
CA MET A 233 3.47 2.89 3.87
C MET A 233 3.41 2.08 5.17
N GLU A 234 2.23 2.01 5.81
CA GLU A 234 2.02 1.22 7.04
C GLU A 234 1.85 -0.27 6.75
N GLY A 235 1.25 -0.66 5.63
CA GLY A 235 0.78 -2.01 5.37
C GLY A 235 1.62 -2.85 4.42
N ASP A 236 2.22 -2.23 3.41
CA ASP A 236 3.09 -2.88 2.43
C ASP A 236 4.20 -1.92 1.96
N PRO A 237 5.08 -1.48 2.88
CA PRO A 237 6.16 -0.54 2.53
C PRO A 237 7.12 -1.09 1.48
N HIS A 238 7.33 -2.41 1.45
CA HIS A 238 8.25 -3.06 0.50
C HIS A 238 7.81 -2.89 -0.94
N ARG A 239 6.52 -2.87 -1.23
CA ARG A 239 5.98 -2.64 -2.57
C ARG A 239 6.35 -1.25 -3.11
N MET A 240 6.21 -0.22 -2.29
CA MET A 240 6.59 1.14 -2.64
C MET A 240 8.12 1.27 -2.80
N ILE A 241 8.89 0.69 -1.87
CA ILE A 241 10.37 0.65 -1.92
C ILE A 241 10.84 -0.01 -3.22
N GLU A 242 10.27 -1.16 -3.58
CA GLU A 242 10.56 -1.85 -4.84
C GLU A 242 10.26 -0.96 -6.05
N GLY A 243 9.14 -0.24 -6.04
CA GLY A 243 8.79 0.72 -7.09
C GLY A 243 9.81 1.85 -7.24
N MET A 244 10.34 2.35 -6.12
CA MET A 244 11.43 3.33 -6.12
C MET A 244 12.74 2.76 -6.66
N MET A 245 13.09 1.52 -6.32
CA MET A 245 14.27 0.81 -6.84
C MET A 245 14.19 0.64 -8.36
N ILE A 246 13.03 0.24 -8.87
CA ILE A 246 12.80 0.09 -10.32
C ILE A 246 12.95 1.45 -11.02
N ALA A 247 12.41 2.52 -10.45
CA ALA A 247 12.58 3.87 -10.99
C ALA A 247 14.06 4.30 -10.96
N ALA A 248 14.77 4.01 -9.88
CA ALA A 248 16.19 4.31 -9.73
C ALA A 248 17.04 3.56 -10.79
N TYR A 249 16.79 2.28 -10.99
CA TYR A 249 17.42 1.50 -12.05
C TYR A 249 17.13 2.11 -13.42
N ALA A 250 15.89 2.43 -13.71
CA ALA A 250 15.45 2.97 -15.00
C ALA A 250 16.11 4.32 -15.34
N VAL A 251 16.27 5.21 -14.36
CA VAL A 251 16.91 6.52 -14.58
C VAL A 251 18.36 6.58 -14.13
N GLN A 252 18.94 5.44 -13.71
CA GLN A 252 20.33 5.34 -13.25
C GLN A 252 20.64 6.24 -12.05
N ALA A 253 19.73 6.33 -11.10
CA ALA A 253 19.91 7.01 -9.83
C ALA A 253 20.45 6.03 -8.76
N GLN A 254 21.26 6.53 -7.82
CA GLN A 254 21.82 5.73 -6.72
C GLN A 254 21.24 6.15 -5.36
N GLU A 255 20.57 7.30 -5.29
CA GLU A 255 20.03 7.87 -4.05
C GLU A 255 18.54 8.13 -4.19
N GLY A 256 17.79 7.77 -3.16
CA GLY A 256 16.36 8.03 -3.07
C GLY A 256 15.94 8.63 -1.72
N TYR A 257 14.89 9.42 -1.74
CA TYR A 257 14.33 10.10 -0.57
C TYR A 257 12.85 9.86 -0.46
N ILE A 258 12.40 9.40 0.70
CA ILE A 258 10.98 9.28 1.04
C ILE A 258 10.63 10.49 1.91
N TYR A 259 9.82 11.38 1.39
CA TYR A 259 9.30 12.51 2.16
C TYR A 259 7.96 12.11 2.76
N VAL A 260 7.90 12.02 4.07
CA VAL A 260 6.73 11.58 4.82
C VAL A 260 6.40 12.57 5.93
N ARG A 261 5.12 12.79 6.20
CA ARG A 261 4.66 13.71 7.24
C ARG A 261 5.08 13.23 8.64
N ALA A 262 5.50 14.18 9.49
CA ALA A 262 5.81 13.88 10.90
C ALA A 262 4.57 13.36 11.67
N GLU A 263 3.38 13.68 11.21
CA GLU A 263 2.09 13.23 11.76
C GLU A 263 1.78 11.76 11.44
N TYR A 264 2.64 11.08 10.66
CA TYR A 264 2.53 9.66 10.37
C TYR A 264 3.61 8.82 11.07
N PRO A 265 3.67 8.82 12.42
CA PRO A 265 4.74 8.16 13.17
C PRO A 265 4.84 6.66 12.89
N LEU A 266 3.70 5.97 12.74
CA LEU A 266 3.67 4.55 12.40
C LEU A 266 4.25 4.28 11.00
N ALA A 267 3.89 5.08 10.00
CA ALA A 267 4.45 4.94 8.66
C ALA A 267 5.97 5.14 8.66
N ILE A 268 6.48 6.12 9.43
CA ILE A 268 7.92 6.36 9.59
C ILE A 268 8.60 5.14 10.23
N GLU A 269 8.01 4.56 11.26
CA GLU A 269 8.52 3.35 11.93
C GLU A 269 8.57 2.16 10.96
N ARG A 270 7.47 1.89 10.25
CA ARG A 270 7.37 0.82 9.26
C ARG A 270 8.38 0.97 8.12
N LEU A 271 8.54 2.19 7.60
CA LEU A 271 9.52 2.49 6.55
C LEU A 271 10.95 2.26 7.04
N LYS A 272 11.30 2.71 8.26
CA LYS A 272 12.63 2.46 8.85
C LYS A 272 12.90 0.96 9.00
N THR A 273 11.93 0.21 9.52
CA THR A 273 12.02 -1.24 9.67
C THR A 273 12.21 -1.91 8.31
N ALA A 274 11.38 -1.55 7.32
CA ALA A 274 11.44 -2.14 5.98
C ALA A 274 12.78 -1.86 5.27
N ILE A 275 13.28 -0.62 5.33
CA ILE A 275 14.58 -0.25 4.76
C ILE A 275 15.70 -1.04 5.44
N SER A 276 15.75 -1.04 6.78
CA SER A 276 16.78 -1.77 7.54
C SER A 276 16.77 -3.28 7.24
N GLN A 277 15.58 -3.89 7.12
CA GLN A 277 15.46 -5.31 6.76
C GLN A 277 15.91 -5.59 5.32
N ALA A 278 15.57 -4.72 4.38
CA ALA A 278 15.98 -4.86 2.99
C ALA A 278 17.52 -4.69 2.83
N GLU A 279 18.12 -3.74 3.55
CA GLU A 279 19.58 -3.56 3.60
C GLU A 279 20.27 -4.78 4.22
N ALA A 280 19.74 -5.30 5.33
CA ALA A 280 20.31 -6.44 6.04
C ALA A 280 20.39 -7.71 5.17
N ILE A 281 19.44 -7.90 4.26
CA ILE A 281 19.43 -9.05 3.35
C ILE A 281 19.98 -8.73 1.94
N GLY A 282 20.48 -7.52 1.68
CA GLY A 282 21.12 -7.14 0.43
C GLY A 282 20.17 -6.76 -0.71
N LEU A 283 18.93 -6.43 -0.41
CA LEU A 283 17.96 -5.91 -1.38
C LEU A 283 17.96 -4.38 -1.49
N LEU A 284 18.70 -3.69 -0.61
CA LEU A 284 19.04 -2.27 -0.70
C LEU A 284 20.53 -2.11 -0.38
N GLY A 285 21.12 -0.98 -0.79
CA GLY A 285 22.53 -0.64 -0.60
C GLY A 285 23.36 -0.90 -1.84
N ASP A 286 24.57 -1.44 -1.67
CA ASP A 286 25.53 -1.63 -2.74
C ASP A 286 25.38 -2.98 -3.44
N ASN A 287 25.58 -2.99 -4.78
CA ASN A 287 25.68 -4.20 -5.62
C ASN A 287 24.49 -5.16 -5.43
N ILE A 288 23.29 -4.63 -5.49
CA ILE A 288 22.04 -5.37 -5.25
C ILE A 288 21.97 -6.62 -6.12
N LEU A 289 21.74 -7.79 -5.51
CA LEU A 289 21.67 -9.11 -6.14
C LEU A 289 22.92 -9.45 -6.99
N GLY A 290 24.11 -8.94 -6.59
CA GLY A 290 25.37 -9.18 -7.31
C GLY A 290 25.50 -8.41 -8.62
N THR A 291 24.65 -7.46 -8.90
CA THR A 291 24.72 -6.56 -10.06
C THR A 291 25.53 -5.31 -9.74
N ASN A 292 25.79 -4.48 -10.75
CA ASN A 292 26.41 -3.15 -10.55
C ASN A 292 25.40 -2.08 -10.11
N PHE A 293 24.16 -2.46 -9.81
CA PHE A 293 23.13 -1.53 -9.33
C PHE A 293 23.23 -1.36 -7.83
N SER A 294 23.34 -0.10 -7.40
CA SER A 294 23.33 0.32 -5.98
C SER A 294 22.24 1.35 -5.78
N PHE A 295 21.52 1.25 -4.67
CA PHE A 295 20.47 2.20 -4.35
C PHE A 295 20.31 2.35 -2.84
N HIS A 296 20.44 3.59 -2.36
CA HIS A 296 20.33 3.97 -0.96
C HIS A 296 19.08 4.79 -0.73
N LEU A 297 18.32 4.49 0.32
CA LEU A 297 17.08 5.16 0.67
C LEU A 297 17.17 5.92 1.99
N HIS A 298 16.69 7.15 1.96
CA HIS A 298 16.64 8.05 3.11
C HIS A 298 15.21 8.47 3.42
N ILE A 299 14.89 8.69 4.69
CA ILE A 299 13.58 9.18 5.14
C ILE A 299 13.73 10.63 5.58
N ASN A 300 12.97 11.53 4.95
CA ASN A 300 12.81 12.91 5.37
C ASN A 300 11.44 13.13 5.97
N ARG A 301 11.38 13.75 7.15
CA ARG A 301 10.12 14.06 7.84
C ARG A 301 9.72 15.50 7.54
N GLY A 302 8.53 15.64 6.92
CA GLY A 302 7.90 16.93 6.71
C GLY A 302 7.26 17.48 7.97
N ALA A 303 7.22 18.80 8.13
CA ALA A 303 6.62 19.47 9.29
C ALA A 303 5.11 19.75 9.14
N GLY A 304 4.40 19.03 8.25
CA GLY A 304 2.95 19.11 8.09
C GLY A 304 2.43 20.24 7.23
N ALA A 305 3.29 20.99 6.54
CA ALA A 305 2.86 22.05 5.64
C ALA A 305 2.31 21.46 4.33
N PHE A 306 1.03 21.65 4.04
CA PHE A 306 0.36 21.19 2.81
C PHE A 306 1.10 21.59 1.52
N VAL A 307 1.69 22.79 1.50
CA VAL A 307 2.47 23.28 0.34
C VAL A 307 3.67 22.40 -0.01
N CYS A 308 4.21 21.64 0.95
CA CYS A 308 5.30 20.69 0.72
C CYS A 308 4.89 19.47 -0.12
N GLY A 309 3.60 19.25 -0.37
CA GLY A 309 3.12 18.31 -1.37
C GLY A 309 3.42 18.73 -2.82
N GLU A 310 3.67 20.01 -3.07
CA GLU A 310 4.15 20.50 -4.37
C GLU A 310 5.64 20.15 -4.56
N GLY A 311 6.01 19.61 -5.73
CA GLY A 311 7.31 18.98 -5.94
C GLY A 311 8.51 19.88 -5.71
N SER A 312 8.45 21.16 -6.06
CA SER A 312 9.59 22.10 -5.85
C SER A 312 9.70 22.54 -4.38
N ALA A 313 8.57 22.68 -3.70
CA ALA A 313 8.54 22.96 -2.26
C ALA A 313 9.06 21.75 -1.46
N LEU A 314 8.68 20.54 -1.86
CA LEU A 314 9.14 19.29 -1.26
C LEU A 314 10.65 19.13 -1.38
N THR A 315 11.21 19.34 -2.58
CA THR A 315 12.67 19.26 -2.77
C THR A 315 13.42 20.30 -1.96
N ALA A 316 12.91 21.55 -1.90
CA ALA A 316 13.47 22.58 -1.04
C ALA A 316 13.45 22.21 0.45
N SER A 317 12.37 21.55 0.91
CA SER A 317 12.25 21.07 2.29
C SER A 317 13.27 19.96 2.59
N ILE A 318 13.49 19.00 1.68
CA ILE A 318 14.54 17.98 1.82
C ILE A 318 15.92 18.63 1.92
N GLU A 319 16.17 19.69 1.16
CA GLU A 319 17.42 20.46 1.18
C GLU A 319 17.61 21.29 2.47
N GLY A 320 16.68 21.23 3.43
CA GLY A 320 16.72 22.04 4.66
C GLY A 320 16.36 23.51 4.46
N LYS A 321 15.77 23.85 3.32
CA LYS A 321 15.30 25.20 3.00
C LYS A 321 13.81 25.34 3.33
N ARG A 322 13.32 26.58 3.36
CA ARG A 322 11.88 26.83 3.46
C ARG A 322 11.16 26.18 2.26
N GLY A 323 10.13 25.39 2.51
CA GLY A 323 9.32 24.72 1.49
C GLY A 323 8.46 25.69 0.69
N MET A 324 9.09 26.41 -0.22
CA MET A 324 8.41 27.37 -1.10
C MET A 324 8.42 26.86 -2.54
N PRO A 325 7.26 26.90 -3.24
CA PRO A 325 7.18 26.56 -4.65
C PRO A 325 8.05 27.48 -5.51
N ARG A 326 8.65 26.93 -6.55
CA ARG A 326 9.42 27.69 -7.55
C ARG A 326 8.61 27.89 -8.82
N VAL A 327 8.84 28.99 -9.49
CA VAL A 327 8.34 29.23 -10.86
C VAL A 327 9.00 28.22 -11.81
N LYS A 328 8.23 27.64 -12.71
CA LYS A 328 8.68 26.69 -13.73
C LYS A 328 8.72 27.38 -15.10
N PRO A 329 9.72 27.14 -15.98
CA PRO A 329 10.90 26.29 -15.79
C PRO A 329 11.93 26.89 -14.82
N PRO A 330 12.92 26.09 -14.28
CA PRO A 330 13.12 24.66 -14.55
C PRO A 330 12.13 23.76 -13.82
N ARG A 331 11.79 22.62 -14.42
CA ARG A 331 10.96 21.57 -13.81
C ARG A 331 11.82 20.66 -12.92
N THR A 332 11.20 19.92 -12.02
CA THR A 332 11.88 18.97 -11.14
C THR A 332 12.67 17.89 -11.92
N VAL A 333 12.16 17.50 -13.09
CA VAL A 333 12.83 16.56 -13.98
C VAL A 333 14.13 17.09 -14.59
N GLU A 334 14.30 18.42 -14.61
CA GLU A 334 15.48 19.12 -15.10
C GLU A 334 16.39 19.53 -13.94
N GLN A 335 15.81 20.20 -12.93
CA GLN A 335 16.50 20.71 -11.74
C GLN A 335 15.59 20.52 -10.51
N GLY A 336 15.61 19.32 -9.95
CA GLY A 336 14.91 18.97 -8.72
C GLY A 336 15.81 19.08 -7.49
N LEU A 337 16.00 17.99 -6.78
CA LEU A 337 16.79 17.91 -5.55
C LEU A 337 18.25 18.28 -5.82
N TRP A 338 18.78 19.25 -5.06
CA TRP A 338 20.12 19.84 -5.24
C TRP A 338 20.42 20.26 -6.69
N ALA A 339 19.41 20.82 -7.35
CA ALA A 339 19.46 21.25 -8.74
C ALA A 339 19.88 20.11 -9.72
N ARG A 340 19.56 18.85 -9.39
CA ARG A 340 19.81 17.68 -10.24
C ARG A 340 18.50 17.12 -10.77
N PRO A 341 18.52 16.44 -11.93
CA PRO A 341 17.34 15.75 -12.47
C PRO A 341 16.74 14.79 -11.45
N THR A 342 15.45 14.92 -11.19
CA THR A 342 14.78 14.18 -10.12
C THR A 342 13.47 13.58 -10.61
N VAL A 343 13.32 12.25 -10.44
CA VAL A 343 12.03 11.59 -10.54
C VAL A 343 11.30 11.77 -9.22
N LEU A 344 10.20 12.51 -9.23
CA LEU A 344 9.34 12.69 -8.07
C LEU A 344 7.97 12.10 -8.38
N ASN A 345 7.60 11.04 -7.68
CA ASN A 345 6.31 10.38 -7.78
C ASN A 345 5.67 10.21 -6.40
N ASN A 346 4.35 10.10 -6.38
CA ASN A 346 3.58 9.80 -5.18
C ASN A 346 3.73 8.33 -4.74
N VAL A 347 3.42 8.00 -3.49
CA VAL A 347 3.49 6.66 -2.87
C VAL A 347 2.70 5.61 -3.67
N GLU A 348 1.42 5.85 -3.92
CA GLU A 348 0.56 4.93 -4.64
C GLU A 348 1.04 4.73 -6.09
N THR A 349 1.64 5.76 -6.70
CA THR A 349 2.24 5.64 -8.03
C THR A 349 3.39 4.65 -8.02
N TYR A 350 4.33 4.74 -7.07
CA TYR A 350 5.42 3.77 -6.95
C TYR A 350 4.91 2.37 -6.63
N ALA A 351 3.88 2.23 -5.80
CA ALA A 351 3.30 0.93 -5.45
C ALA A 351 2.70 0.17 -6.65
N ASN A 352 2.33 0.85 -7.74
CA ASN A 352 1.87 0.23 -8.99
C ASN A 352 3.02 -0.31 -9.85
N VAL A 353 4.20 0.28 -9.77
CA VAL A 353 5.34 0.00 -10.67
C VAL A 353 5.76 -1.48 -10.66
N PRO A 354 5.96 -2.15 -9.51
CA PRO A 354 6.38 -3.55 -9.49
C PRO A 354 5.44 -4.48 -10.25
N MET A 355 4.14 -4.27 -10.10
CA MET A 355 3.12 -5.10 -10.78
C MET A 355 3.13 -4.88 -12.29
N ILE A 356 3.33 -3.65 -12.75
CA ILE A 356 3.42 -3.33 -14.18
C ILE A 356 4.65 -3.98 -14.79
N VAL A 357 5.80 -3.90 -14.15
CA VAL A 357 7.04 -4.54 -14.62
C VAL A 357 6.90 -6.06 -14.65
N THR A 358 6.26 -6.64 -13.62
CA THR A 358 6.07 -8.10 -13.53
C THR A 358 5.10 -8.61 -14.59
N ASN A 359 3.92 -7.99 -14.73
CA ASN A 359 2.81 -8.49 -15.53
C ASN A 359 2.75 -7.88 -16.94
N GLY A 360 3.45 -6.77 -17.19
CA GLY A 360 3.48 -6.07 -18.46
C GLY A 360 2.48 -4.90 -18.57
N ALA A 361 2.73 -4.03 -19.54
CA ALA A 361 1.95 -2.80 -19.76
C ALA A 361 0.50 -3.11 -20.17
N ASP A 362 0.29 -4.12 -21.02
CA ASP A 362 -1.05 -4.47 -21.53
C ASP A 362 -1.96 -5.03 -20.43
N TRP A 363 -1.40 -5.78 -19.48
CA TRP A 363 -2.13 -6.21 -18.30
C TRP A 363 -2.70 -5.02 -17.53
N PHE A 364 -1.88 -3.99 -17.28
CA PHE A 364 -2.31 -2.80 -16.55
C PHE A 364 -3.34 -1.98 -17.32
N LYS A 365 -3.16 -1.84 -18.65
CA LYS A 365 -4.14 -1.17 -19.54
C LYS A 365 -5.48 -1.89 -19.61
N GLY A 366 -5.52 -3.18 -19.34
CA GLY A 366 -6.76 -3.96 -19.26
C GLY A 366 -7.64 -3.64 -18.06
N ILE A 367 -7.16 -2.78 -17.13
CA ILE A 367 -7.89 -2.37 -15.92
C ILE A 367 -8.12 -0.87 -16.01
N GLY A 368 -9.34 -0.43 -15.67
CA GLY A 368 -9.70 1.00 -15.73
C GLY A 368 -10.18 1.44 -17.10
N THR A 369 -9.91 2.70 -17.48
CA THR A 369 -10.25 3.26 -18.78
C THR A 369 -9.01 3.37 -19.67
N PRO A 370 -9.17 3.49 -21.01
CA PRO A 370 -8.03 3.67 -21.91
C PRO A 370 -7.16 4.89 -21.55
N GLU A 371 -7.76 5.98 -21.11
CA GLU A 371 -7.05 7.22 -20.76
C GLU A 371 -6.56 7.23 -19.32
N SER A 372 -7.20 6.46 -18.44
CA SER A 372 -6.87 6.34 -17.03
C SER A 372 -6.78 4.86 -16.60
N PRO A 373 -5.72 4.14 -17.02
CA PRO A 373 -5.57 2.72 -16.67
C PRO A 373 -5.29 2.48 -15.18
N GLY A 374 -5.59 1.24 -14.77
CA GLY A 374 -5.33 0.74 -13.43
C GLY A 374 -6.41 1.11 -12.43
N THR A 375 -6.05 1.06 -11.17
CA THR A 375 -6.91 1.33 -10.02
C THR A 375 -6.53 2.64 -9.33
N LYS A 376 -7.42 3.10 -8.45
CA LYS A 376 -7.16 4.23 -7.55
C LYS A 376 -7.70 3.91 -6.15
N ALA A 377 -6.88 4.18 -5.14
CA ALA A 377 -7.30 4.12 -3.74
C ALA A 377 -7.99 5.43 -3.32
N PHE A 378 -9.10 5.29 -2.58
CA PHE A 378 -9.87 6.41 -2.04
C PHE A 378 -10.17 6.21 -0.55
N ALA A 379 -10.15 7.30 0.21
CA ALA A 379 -10.71 7.36 1.55
C ALA A 379 -12.19 7.73 1.45
N LEU A 380 -13.07 6.74 1.61
CA LEU A 380 -14.52 6.94 1.60
C LEU A 380 -14.99 7.32 3.00
N THR A 381 -15.58 8.48 3.14
CA THR A 381 -16.03 9.01 4.45
C THR A 381 -17.32 9.82 4.30
N GLY A 382 -17.89 10.21 5.42
CA GLY A 382 -19.12 11.00 5.50
C GLY A 382 -20.33 10.14 5.86
N ASN A 383 -21.52 10.53 5.38
CA ASN A 383 -22.79 9.90 5.75
C ASN A 383 -23.11 8.64 4.91
N VAL A 384 -22.13 7.84 4.56
CA VAL A 384 -22.33 6.51 3.95
C VAL A 384 -22.37 5.42 5.03
N ARG A 385 -23.06 4.30 4.77
CA ARG A 385 -23.18 3.21 5.74
C ARG A 385 -21.84 2.57 6.10
N ASN A 386 -20.95 2.41 5.13
CA ASN A 386 -19.64 1.83 5.31
C ASN A 386 -18.56 2.83 4.91
N THR A 387 -17.76 3.26 5.88
CA THR A 387 -16.62 4.16 5.66
C THR A 387 -15.30 3.39 5.72
N GLY A 388 -14.31 3.85 4.97
CA GLY A 388 -12.99 3.24 5.00
C GLY A 388 -12.14 3.52 3.77
N LEU A 389 -11.12 2.70 3.60
CA LEU A 389 -10.20 2.74 2.49
C LEU A 389 -10.63 1.73 1.42
N ILE A 390 -10.91 2.22 0.24
CA ILE A 390 -11.32 1.40 -0.92
C ILE A 390 -10.30 1.53 -2.04
N GLU A 391 -10.22 0.52 -2.89
CA GLU A 391 -9.47 0.57 -4.14
C GLU A 391 -10.35 0.04 -5.26
N VAL A 392 -10.52 0.84 -6.30
CA VAL A 392 -11.45 0.58 -7.40
C VAL A 392 -10.80 0.84 -8.76
N PRO A 393 -11.25 0.19 -9.84
CA PRO A 393 -10.80 0.51 -11.18
C PRO A 393 -11.12 1.97 -11.51
N MET A 394 -10.21 2.64 -12.21
CA MET A 394 -10.52 3.94 -12.79
C MET A 394 -11.71 3.81 -13.75
N GLY A 395 -12.57 4.82 -13.82
CA GLY A 395 -13.79 4.81 -14.60
C GLY A 395 -15.02 4.22 -13.90
N ILE A 396 -14.89 3.77 -12.64
CA ILE A 396 -16.05 3.45 -11.81
C ILE A 396 -16.91 4.71 -11.60
N THR A 397 -18.21 4.55 -11.46
CA THR A 397 -19.10 5.68 -11.20
C THR A 397 -19.16 6.02 -9.70
N LEU A 398 -19.49 7.26 -9.39
CA LEU A 398 -19.74 7.67 -8.01
C LEU A 398 -20.91 6.92 -7.39
N ARG A 399 -21.91 6.56 -8.19
CA ARG A 399 -23.04 5.75 -7.74
C ARG A 399 -22.58 4.39 -7.22
N GLU A 400 -21.76 3.68 -7.99
CA GLU A 400 -21.20 2.39 -7.56
C GLU A 400 -20.37 2.51 -6.29
N VAL A 401 -19.54 3.56 -6.16
CA VAL A 401 -18.74 3.80 -4.96
C VAL A 401 -19.63 4.04 -3.73
N ILE A 402 -20.64 4.88 -3.86
CA ILE A 402 -21.48 5.29 -2.71
C ILE A 402 -22.47 4.18 -2.32
N TYR A 403 -23.14 3.57 -3.30
CA TYR A 403 -24.22 2.62 -3.03
C TYR A 403 -23.75 1.18 -2.98
N ASP A 404 -22.93 0.74 -3.94
CA ASP A 404 -22.54 -0.67 -4.02
C ASP A 404 -21.42 -1.01 -3.03
N ILE A 405 -20.44 -0.12 -2.87
CA ILE A 405 -19.33 -0.29 -1.92
C ILE A 405 -19.67 0.32 -0.57
N GLY A 406 -20.08 1.58 -0.54
CA GLY A 406 -20.43 2.33 0.67
C GLY A 406 -21.73 1.88 1.33
N GLY A 407 -22.54 1.05 0.64
CA GLY A 407 -23.82 0.54 1.15
C GLY A 407 -24.95 1.56 1.18
N GLY A 408 -24.79 2.70 0.50
CA GLY A 408 -25.77 3.79 0.47
C GLY A 408 -25.62 4.75 1.63
N ILE A 409 -26.58 5.65 1.78
CA ILE A 409 -26.56 6.73 2.77
C ILE A 409 -27.08 6.21 4.13
N GLN A 410 -26.46 6.63 5.21
CA GLN A 410 -26.85 6.27 6.57
C GLN A 410 -28.33 6.65 6.87
N ASN A 411 -29.00 5.77 7.61
CA ASN A 411 -30.41 5.96 8.03
C ASN A 411 -31.37 6.13 6.83
N ASP A 412 -31.08 5.51 5.69
CA ASP A 412 -31.88 5.55 4.47
C ASP A 412 -32.24 6.96 3.98
N LYS A 413 -31.40 7.94 4.31
CA LYS A 413 -31.57 9.32 3.88
C LYS A 413 -31.27 9.45 2.38
N LYS A 414 -31.87 10.48 1.78
CA LYS A 414 -31.54 10.81 0.39
C LYS A 414 -30.13 11.34 0.25
N PHE A 415 -29.46 10.97 -0.83
CA PHE A 415 -28.20 11.56 -1.22
C PHE A 415 -28.39 13.08 -1.43
N LYS A 416 -27.40 13.87 -1.04
CA LYS A 416 -27.39 15.32 -1.21
C LYS A 416 -26.25 15.77 -2.12
N ALA A 417 -25.04 15.43 -1.74
CA ALA A 417 -23.83 15.76 -2.51
C ALA A 417 -22.64 14.90 -2.04
N VAL A 418 -21.64 14.77 -2.89
CA VAL A 418 -20.34 14.19 -2.58
C VAL A 418 -19.24 15.18 -2.96
N GLN A 419 -18.23 15.32 -2.11
CA GLN A 419 -17.02 16.07 -2.41
C GLN A 419 -15.93 15.10 -2.85
N ILE A 420 -15.23 15.42 -3.93
CA ILE A 420 -14.12 14.66 -4.49
C ILE A 420 -12.86 15.52 -4.49
N GLY A 421 -11.70 14.88 -4.26
CA GLY A 421 -10.41 15.58 -4.27
C GLY A 421 -10.08 16.31 -2.97
N GLY A 422 -10.72 15.94 -1.86
CA GLY A 422 -10.50 16.56 -0.57
C GLY A 422 -11.07 17.99 -0.46
N PRO A 423 -10.65 18.78 0.53
CA PRO A 423 -11.19 20.12 0.79
C PRO A 423 -11.02 21.13 -0.36
N SER A 424 -10.04 20.93 -1.21
CA SER A 424 -9.79 21.79 -2.41
C SER A 424 -10.54 21.33 -3.66
N GLY A 425 -11.26 20.21 -3.57
CA GLY A 425 -12.03 19.65 -4.68
C GLY A 425 -13.44 20.21 -4.82
N GLY A 426 -14.17 19.70 -5.81
CA GLY A 426 -15.54 20.09 -6.11
C GLY A 426 -16.59 19.21 -5.42
N CYS A 427 -17.83 19.75 -5.30
CA CYS A 427 -19.00 19.00 -4.88
C CYS A 427 -19.84 18.62 -6.07
N LEU A 428 -20.26 17.35 -6.13
CA LEU A 428 -21.13 16.80 -7.16
C LEU A 428 -22.49 16.44 -6.57
N THR A 429 -23.55 16.70 -7.35
CA THR A 429 -24.94 16.47 -6.96
C THR A 429 -25.52 15.20 -7.55
N GLU A 430 -26.78 14.87 -7.29
CA GLU A 430 -27.41 13.60 -7.64
C GLU A 430 -27.41 13.33 -9.16
N ASP A 431 -27.56 14.36 -9.98
CA ASP A 431 -27.50 14.30 -11.44
C ASP A 431 -26.10 13.92 -11.98
N GLN A 432 -25.06 14.01 -11.16
CA GLN A 432 -23.67 13.70 -11.51
C GLN A 432 -23.18 12.36 -10.93
N LEU A 433 -24.04 11.59 -10.29
CA LEU A 433 -23.65 10.31 -9.67
C LEU A 433 -23.14 9.28 -10.67
N ASP A 434 -23.57 9.35 -11.93
CA ASP A 434 -23.12 8.44 -12.99
C ASP A 434 -21.87 8.93 -13.73
N SER A 435 -21.27 10.03 -13.24
CA SER A 435 -19.97 10.48 -13.72
C SER A 435 -18.89 9.44 -13.40
N LYS A 436 -18.05 9.15 -14.38
CA LYS A 436 -16.91 8.25 -14.22
C LYS A 436 -15.80 8.95 -13.44
N MET A 437 -15.18 8.21 -12.54
CA MET A 437 -14.03 8.69 -11.77
C MET A 437 -12.75 8.38 -12.56
N ASP A 438 -12.28 9.34 -13.34
CA ASP A 438 -11.04 9.28 -14.07
C ASP A 438 -10.28 10.63 -14.04
N PHE A 439 -9.23 10.78 -14.84
CA PHE A 439 -8.42 12.00 -14.88
C PHE A 439 -8.82 12.97 -15.99
N ASP A 440 -9.81 12.65 -16.81
CA ASP A 440 -10.23 13.45 -17.95
C ASP A 440 -11.58 14.12 -17.72
#